data_9b616838453f216663fcb09b5203a640
#
_entry.id   9b616838453f216663fcb09b5203a640
#
_cell.length_a   1.000
_cell.length_b   1.000
_cell.length_c   1.000
_cell.angle_alpha   90.00
_cell.angle_beta   90.00
_cell.angle_gamma   90.00
#
_symmetry.space_group_name_H-M   'P 1'
#
loop_
_entity.id
_entity.type
_entity.pdbx_description
1 polymer ?
#
loop_
_entity_poly.entity_id
_entity_poly.type
_entity_poly.pdbx_seq_one_letter_code
_entity_poly.pdbx_strand_id
1 'polypeptide(L)'
;MNSESAKSIKPQSVKIGICGFGTVGGGSYNLLHSNGEEITRRVGCAIDVVRIASRSIMSGDVNRAVNISNDPFDVVNDPGVDIVIETIGGFDPAFEVVRQALANGKHVVTANKALIAERGNELFAVAQGNAVTLAYESSVAGGIPIIKALREGLSANKIDWLAGIINGTGNFILTEMAEKQRQFVDVLAEAQQLGYAEADPTFDVEGIDAAHKLTIMASIAFGIPLQFDKTYTEGISRITPEDIGFAKQLGYRVKHLGIARRTDSTVEMRVHP
;
A
#
# COMPACT_ATOMS: atom_id res chain seq x y z
N MET A 1 26.05 -36.77 27.64
CA MET A 1 25.80 -35.36 27.33
C MET A 1 24.51 -35.34 26.55
N ASN A 2 23.41 -35.10 27.24
CA ASN A 2 22.06 -35.03 26.64
C ASN A 2 21.89 -33.65 26.00
N SER A 3 21.81 -33.61 24.67
CA SER A 3 21.38 -32.45 23.94
C SER A 3 19.85 -32.40 24.01
N GLU A 4 19.31 -31.70 24.99
CA GLU A 4 17.92 -31.25 24.95
C GLU A 4 17.76 -30.27 23.78
N SER A 5 17.23 -30.79 22.67
CA SER A 5 16.75 -29.95 21.58
C SER A 5 15.63 -29.06 22.12
N ALA A 6 15.86 -27.76 22.19
CA ALA A 6 14.84 -26.77 22.48
C ALA A 6 13.71 -26.96 21.45
N LYS A 7 12.62 -27.61 21.84
CA LYS A 7 11.37 -27.62 21.06
C LYS A 7 10.92 -26.17 20.96
N SER A 8 11.04 -25.55 19.79
CA SER A 8 10.37 -24.30 19.51
C SER A 8 8.86 -24.54 19.69
N ILE A 9 8.29 -23.99 20.73
CA ILE A 9 6.84 -24.01 20.95
C ILE A 9 6.27 -23.10 19.86
N LYS A 10 5.79 -23.68 18.75
CA LYS A 10 5.04 -22.92 17.76
C LYS A 10 3.79 -22.38 18.44
N PRO A 11 3.44 -21.09 18.26
CA PRO A 11 2.20 -20.56 18.83
C PRO A 11 1.02 -21.40 18.32
N GLN A 12 0.08 -21.67 19.20
CA GLN A 12 -1.10 -22.50 18.90
C GLN A 12 -1.96 -21.83 17.81
N SER A 13 -2.00 -20.49 17.77
CA SER A 13 -2.54 -19.67 16.70
C SER A 13 -1.92 -18.26 16.73
N VAL A 14 -1.90 -17.56 15.59
CA VAL A 14 -1.58 -16.14 15.48
C VAL A 14 -2.87 -15.34 15.51
N LYS A 15 -2.96 -14.36 16.38
CA LYS A 15 -4.18 -13.57 16.62
C LYS A 15 -4.10 -12.22 15.93
N ILE A 16 -5.09 -11.93 15.10
CA ILE A 16 -5.16 -10.72 14.28
C ILE A 16 -6.23 -9.78 14.82
N GLY A 17 -5.87 -8.49 14.89
CA GLY A 17 -6.81 -7.38 15.01
C GLY A 17 -6.89 -6.57 13.74
N ILE A 18 -8.08 -6.12 13.33
CA ILE A 18 -8.29 -5.31 12.13
C ILE A 18 -8.80 -3.94 12.53
N CYS A 19 -8.12 -2.89 12.08
CA CYS A 19 -8.52 -1.49 12.23
C CYS A 19 -9.00 -0.96 10.87
N GLY A 20 -10.31 -0.70 10.75
CA GLY A 20 -11.01 -0.39 9.51
C GLY A 20 -11.63 -1.63 8.86
N PHE A 21 -12.95 -1.58 8.54
CA PHE A 21 -13.68 -2.70 7.94
C PHE A 21 -14.46 -2.27 6.69
N GLY A 22 -13.78 -1.46 5.85
CA GLY A 22 -14.24 -1.13 4.51
C GLY A 22 -13.92 -2.26 3.51
N THR A 23 -13.85 -1.92 2.24
CA THR A 23 -13.56 -2.88 1.14
C THR A 23 -12.30 -3.70 1.42
N VAL A 24 -11.21 -3.06 1.84
CA VAL A 24 -9.91 -3.75 2.06
C VAL A 24 -9.93 -4.57 3.35
N GLY A 25 -10.38 -4.00 4.46
CA GLY A 25 -10.42 -4.71 5.74
C GLY A 25 -11.40 -5.89 5.74
N GLY A 26 -12.62 -5.68 5.21
CA GLY A 26 -13.60 -6.74 5.03
C GLY A 26 -13.13 -7.81 4.06
N GLY A 27 -12.49 -7.41 2.94
CA GLY A 27 -11.87 -8.36 2.00
C GLY A 27 -10.77 -9.19 2.64
N SER A 28 -9.93 -8.58 3.49
CA SER A 28 -8.88 -9.29 4.23
C SER A 28 -9.46 -10.29 5.22
N TYR A 29 -10.50 -9.90 5.96
CA TYR A 29 -11.23 -10.80 6.86
C TYR A 29 -11.81 -12.00 6.10
N ASN A 30 -12.53 -11.75 5.00
CA ASN A 30 -13.15 -12.80 4.20
C ASN A 30 -12.11 -13.77 3.62
N LEU A 31 -10.98 -13.26 3.16
CA LEU A 31 -9.89 -14.08 2.63
C LEU A 31 -9.30 -14.99 3.72
N LEU A 32 -8.99 -14.44 4.89
CA LEU A 32 -8.46 -15.19 6.03
C LEU A 32 -9.46 -16.27 6.49
N HIS A 33 -10.76 -15.94 6.51
CA HIS A 33 -11.80 -16.87 6.92
C HIS A 33 -12.04 -17.98 5.89
N SER A 34 -12.17 -17.62 4.61
CA SER A 34 -12.49 -18.59 3.54
C SER A 34 -11.33 -19.53 3.20
N ASN A 35 -10.09 -19.06 3.35
CA ASN A 35 -8.88 -19.83 3.02
C ASN A 35 -8.12 -20.30 4.26
N GLY A 36 -8.75 -20.28 5.44
CA GLY A 36 -8.10 -20.55 6.73
C GLY A 36 -7.35 -21.88 6.79
N GLU A 37 -7.92 -22.96 6.26
CA GLU A 37 -7.29 -24.28 6.22
C GLU A 37 -6.01 -24.28 5.35
N GLU A 38 -6.08 -23.68 4.14
CA GLU A 38 -4.96 -23.59 3.22
C GLU A 38 -3.84 -22.70 3.80
N ILE A 39 -4.21 -21.58 4.42
CA ILE A 39 -3.28 -20.67 5.08
C ILE A 39 -2.59 -21.40 6.23
N THR A 40 -3.34 -22.07 7.08
CA THR A 40 -2.81 -22.88 8.19
C THR A 40 -1.81 -23.93 7.72
N ARG A 41 -2.14 -24.62 6.63
CA ARG A 41 -1.26 -25.62 6.04
C ARG A 41 0.07 -25.03 5.56
N ARG A 42 0.05 -23.82 4.97
CA ARG A 42 1.25 -23.14 4.44
C ARG A 42 2.08 -22.49 5.53
N VAL A 43 1.43 -21.86 6.49
CA VAL A 43 2.11 -21.11 7.58
C VAL A 43 2.54 -22.06 8.72
N GLY A 44 1.82 -23.15 8.91
CA GLY A 44 2.07 -24.16 9.93
C GLY A 44 1.46 -23.82 11.30
N CYS A 45 0.57 -22.81 11.38
CA CYS A 45 -0.26 -22.48 12.54
C CYS A 45 -1.55 -21.81 12.08
N ALA A 46 -2.60 -21.87 12.91
CA ALA A 46 -3.84 -21.16 12.63
C ALA A 46 -3.65 -19.64 12.70
N ILE A 47 -4.45 -18.92 11.94
CA ILE A 47 -4.53 -17.46 11.99
C ILE A 47 -5.97 -17.08 12.29
N ASP A 48 -6.19 -16.44 13.44
CA ASP A 48 -7.51 -16.12 13.95
C ASP A 48 -7.73 -14.62 14.04
N VAL A 49 -8.76 -14.09 13.38
CA VAL A 49 -9.21 -12.72 13.60
C VAL A 49 -9.99 -12.68 14.90
N VAL A 50 -9.49 -11.99 15.92
CA VAL A 50 -10.08 -11.95 17.27
C VAL A 50 -10.74 -10.62 17.60
N ARG A 51 -10.32 -9.52 16.95
CA ARG A 51 -10.88 -8.20 17.20
C ARG A 51 -10.93 -7.35 15.93
N ILE A 52 -12.00 -6.57 15.79
CA ILE A 52 -12.18 -5.64 14.69
C ILE A 52 -12.66 -4.30 15.23
N ALA A 53 -12.05 -3.21 14.78
CA ALA A 53 -12.54 -1.87 15.04
C ALA A 53 -13.03 -1.21 13.76
N SER A 54 -14.30 -0.79 13.75
CA SER A 54 -14.90 -0.07 12.61
C SER A 54 -16.16 0.67 13.05
N ARG A 55 -16.38 1.84 12.45
CA ARG A 55 -17.57 2.66 12.70
C ARG A 55 -18.85 2.13 12.02
N SER A 56 -18.70 1.26 11.03
CA SER A 56 -19.80 0.81 10.15
C SER A 56 -20.07 -0.71 10.17
N ILE A 57 -19.31 -1.48 10.97
CA ILE A 57 -19.50 -2.92 11.04
C ILE A 57 -20.73 -3.29 11.89
N MET A 58 -21.48 -4.30 11.46
CA MET A 58 -22.56 -4.89 12.22
C MET A 58 -22.18 -6.28 12.74
N SER A 59 -22.79 -6.69 13.85
CA SER A 59 -22.48 -8.00 14.48
C SER A 59 -22.80 -9.22 13.62
N GLY A 60 -23.55 -9.05 12.52
CA GLY A 60 -23.85 -10.12 11.56
C GLY A 60 -22.82 -10.28 10.45
N ASP A 61 -21.90 -9.31 10.29
CA ASP A 61 -20.93 -9.29 9.19
C ASP A 61 -19.72 -10.22 9.42
N VAL A 62 -19.53 -10.66 10.66
CA VAL A 62 -18.39 -11.48 11.08
C VAL A 62 -18.80 -12.59 12.04
N ASN A 63 -17.89 -13.54 12.26
CA ASN A 63 -18.08 -14.62 13.23
C ASN A 63 -18.34 -14.05 14.64
N ARG A 64 -19.29 -14.64 15.37
CA ARG A 64 -19.67 -14.21 16.73
C ARG A 64 -18.53 -14.25 17.76
N ALA A 65 -17.46 -14.98 17.47
CA ALA A 65 -16.27 -15.03 18.34
C ALA A 65 -15.37 -13.80 18.21
N VAL A 66 -15.61 -12.94 17.20
CA VAL A 66 -14.82 -11.71 16.96
C VAL A 66 -15.38 -10.58 17.81
N ASN A 67 -14.52 -9.95 18.61
CA ASN A 67 -14.89 -8.76 19.38
C ASN A 67 -14.93 -7.53 18.47
N ILE A 68 -16.03 -6.81 18.46
CA ILE A 68 -16.24 -5.60 17.66
C ILE A 68 -16.15 -4.37 18.55
N SER A 69 -15.43 -3.35 18.08
CA SER A 69 -15.34 -2.02 18.69
C SER A 69 -15.49 -0.93 17.61
N ASN A 70 -15.80 0.28 18.03
CA ASN A 70 -15.73 1.47 17.16
C ASN A 70 -14.43 2.28 17.36
N ASP A 71 -13.59 1.90 18.32
CA ASP A 71 -12.32 2.53 18.63
C ASP A 71 -11.15 1.63 18.20
N PRO A 72 -10.30 2.05 17.24
CA PRO A 72 -9.13 1.28 16.82
C PRO A 72 -8.10 1.10 17.95
N PHE A 73 -8.09 1.96 18.97
CA PHE A 73 -7.20 1.80 20.11
C PHE A 73 -7.53 0.60 21.00
N ASP A 74 -8.77 0.13 20.99
CA ASP A 74 -9.13 -1.13 21.64
C ASP A 74 -8.43 -2.34 21.02
N VAL A 75 -8.14 -2.28 19.69
CA VAL A 75 -7.40 -3.33 18.98
C VAL A 75 -5.93 -3.30 19.32
N VAL A 76 -5.29 -2.13 19.22
CA VAL A 76 -3.83 -2.01 19.40
C VAL A 76 -3.39 -2.16 20.85
N ASN A 77 -4.30 -1.94 21.80
CA ASN A 77 -4.04 -2.11 23.23
C ASN A 77 -4.43 -3.51 23.76
N ASP A 78 -5.10 -4.35 22.96
CA ASP A 78 -5.47 -5.70 23.38
C ASP A 78 -4.22 -6.61 23.45
N PRO A 79 -3.83 -7.12 24.62
CA PRO A 79 -2.67 -8.01 24.76
C PRO A 79 -2.86 -9.35 24.04
N GLY A 80 -4.09 -9.70 23.68
CA GLY A 80 -4.42 -10.91 22.92
C GLY A 80 -4.29 -10.76 21.41
N VAL A 81 -3.81 -9.62 20.89
CA VAL A 81 -3.57 -9.39 19.46
C VAL A 81 -2.07 -9.41 19.18
N ASP A 82 -1.63 -10.23 18.24
CA ASP A 82 -0.23 -10.35 17.81
C ASP A 82 0.08 -9.46 16.59
N ILE A 83 -0.85 -9.39 15.65
CA ILE A 83 -0.70 -8.64 14.39
C ILE A 83 -1.90 -7.71 14.20
N VAL A 84 -1.63 -6.46 13.86
CA VAL A 84 -2.66 -5.46 13.52
C VAL A 84 -2.67 -5.26 12.00
N ILE A 85 -3.85 -5.37 11.38
CA ILE A 85 -4.11 -4.96 10.00
C ILE A 85 -4.74 -3.57 10.03
N GLU A 86 -4.04 -2.57 9.50
CA GLU A 86 -4.53 -1.19 9.38
C GLU A 86 -5.04 -0.94 7.95
N THR A 87 -6.32 -0.60 7.86
CA THR A 87 -7.05 -0.28 6.62
C THR A 87 -8.02 0.89 6.82
N ILE A 88 -7.67 1.82 7.73
CA ILE A 88 -8.46 3.02 8.02
C ILE A 88 -8.32 4.02 6.86
N GLY A 89 -7.09 4.19 6.37
CA GLY A 89 -6.72 5.20 5.38
C GLY A 89 -6.54 6.60 5.97
N GLY A 90 -5.96 7.51 5.18
CA GLY A 90 -5.61 8.87 5.64
C GLY A 90 -4.46 8.87 6.65
N PHE A 91 -4.30 9.99 7.38
CA PHE A 91 -3.23 10.15 8.38
C PHE A 91 -3.76 9.96 9.80
N ASP A 92 -4.84 10.62 10.15
CA ASP A 92 -5.46 10.55 11.47
C ASP A 92 -6.74 9.71 11.42
N PRO A 93 -6.91 8.75 12.34
CA PRO A 93 -6.02 8.34 13.42
C PRO A 93 -4.99 7.25 13.02
N ALA A 94 -4.86 6.91 11.73
CA ALA A 94 -4.08 5.77 11.25
C ALA A 94 -2.62 5.80 11.72
N PHE A 95 -1.98 6.98 11.70
CA PHE A 95 -0.59 7.14 12.16
C PHE A 95 -0.42 6.72 13.63
N GLU A 96 -1.24 7.27 14.52
CA GLU A 96 -1.14 6.94 15.95
C GLU A 96 -1.51 5.49 16.25
N VAL A 97 -2.49 4.94 15.54
CA VAL A 97 -2.88 3.53 15.63
C VAL A 97 -1.71 2.61 15.27
N VAL A 98 -1.05 2.85 14.11
CA VAL A 98 0.11 2.07 13.68
C VAL A 98 1.28 2.26 14.65
N ARG A 99 1.59 3.51 15.01
CA ARG A 99 2.68 3.84 15.92
C ARG A 99 2.50 3.13 17.28
N GLN A 100 1.30 3.19 17.84
CA GLN A 100 1.00 2.55 19.13
C GLN A 100 1.01 1.02 19.04
N ALA A 101 0.49 0.43 17.97
CA ALA A 101 0.58 -1.01 17.75
C ALA A 101 2.04 -1.49 17.76
N LEU A 102 2.91 -0.81 17.00
CA LEU A 102 4.35 -1.10 16.96
C LEU A 102 5.03 -0.90 18.33
N ALA A 103 4.69 0.18 19.05
CA ALA A 103 5.21 0.45 20.40
C ALA A 103 4.76 -0.60 21.42
N ASN A 104 3.57 -1.17 21.25
CA ASN A 104 3.04 -2.27 22.07
C ASN A 104 3.61 -3.66 21.68
N GLY A 105 4.64 -3.71 20.81
CA GLY A 105 5.27 -4.95 20.39
C GLY A 105 4.44 -5.79 19.41
N LYS A 106 3.48 -5.19 18.70
CA LYS A 106 2.67 -5.89 17.70
C LYS A 106 3.23 -5.68 16.31
N HIS A 107 3.21 -6.73 15.48
CA HIS A 107 3.45 -6.57 14.05
C HIS A 107 2.29 -5.82 13.39
N VAL A 108 2.58 -5.06 12.36
CA VAL A 108 1.56 -4.28 11.62
C VAL A 108 1.63 -4.59 10.13
N VAL A 109 0.45 -4.73 9.52
CA VAL A 109 0.26 -4.79 8.07
C VAL A 109 -0.62 -3.61 7.68
N THR A 110 -0.15 -2.73 6.80
CA THR A 110 -0.94 -1.57 6.34
C THR A 110 -1.06 -1.53 4.82
N ALA A 111 -2.21 -1.07 4.32
CA ALA A 111 -2.45 -0.73 2.93
C ALA A 111 -2.28 0.77 2.65
N ASN A 112 -1.97 1.57 3.65
CA ASN A 112 -1.98 3.03 3.62
C ASN A 112 -0.69 3.59 3.00
N LYS A 113 -0.69 3.74 1.68
CA LYS A 113 0.48 4.22 0.93
C LYS A 113 0.91 5.63 1.31
N ALA A 114 -0.04 6.55 1.55
CA ALA A 114 0.26 7.92 1.93
C ALA A 114 0.99 7.96 3.28
N LEU A 115 0.48 7.21 4.25
CA LEU A 115 1.10 7.07 5.56
C LEU A 115 2.55 6.57 5.46
N ILE A 116 2.79 5.54 4.64
CA ILE A 116 4.15 5.00 4.47
C ILE A 116 5.03 6.00 3.74
N ALA A 117 4.58 6.61 2.63
CA ALA A 117 5.40 7.52 1.83
C ALA A 117 5.86 8.76 2.61
N GLU A 118 4.99 9.31 3.47
CA GLU A 118 5.23 10.58 4.17
C GLU A 118 5.74 10.42 5.60
N ARG A 119 5.27 9.41 6.33
CA ARG A 119 5.59 9.19 7.75
C ARG A 119 6.26 7.83 8.02
N GLY A 120 6.55 7.04 6.98
CA GLY A 120 7.10 5.68 7.13
C GLY A 120 8.44 5.63 7.85
N ASN A 121 9.33 6.62 7.66
CA ASN A 121 10.62 6.66 8.36
C ASN A 121 10.46 6.64 9.89
N GLU A 122 9.47 7.38 10.43
CA GLU A 122 9.17 7.39 11.85
C GLU A 122 8.65 6.03 12.33
N LEU A 123 7.73 5.45 11.56
CA LEU A 123 7.13 4.16 11.89
C LEU A 123 8.15 3.01 11.81
N PHE A 124 9.07 3.06 10.85
CA PHE A 124 10.16 2.07 10.75
C PHE A 124 11.10 2.15 11.94
N ALA A 125 11.40 3.35 12.43
CA ALA A 125 12.22 3.53 13.63
C ALA A 125 11.54 2.91 14.88
N VAL A 126 10.22 3.11 15.03
CA VAL A 126 9.46 2.50 16.13
C VAL A 126 9.42 0.98 15.99
N ALA A 127 9.18 0.45 14.78
CA ALA A 127 9.17 -0.99 14.53
C ALA A 127 10.52 -1.64 14.85
N GLN A 128 11.62 -1.02 14.41
CA GLN A 128 12.98 -1.48 14.69
C GLN A 128 13.29 -1.46 16.18
N GLY A 129 12.93 -0.38 16.89
CA GLY A 129 13.16 -0.23 18.32
C GLY A 129 12.43 -1.29 19.18
N ASN A 130 11.31 -1.84 18.68
CA ASN A 130 10.52 -2.86 19.37
C ASN A 130 10.67 -4.27 18.76
N ALA A 131 11.60 -4.47 17.82
CA ALA A 131 11.86 -5.74 17.16
C ALA A 131 10.60 -6.36 16.49
N VAL A 132 9.72 -5.52 15.95
CA VAL A 132 8.50 -5.93 15.21
C VAL A 132 8.57 -5.51 13.75
N THR A 133 7.66 -6.06 12.95
CA THR A 133 7.61 -5.81 11.51
C THR A 133 6.47 -4.87 11.16
N LEU A 134 6.76 -3.87 10.32
CA LEU A 134 5.77 -3.11 9.57
C LEU A 134 5.78 -3.58 8.12
N ALA A 135 4.72 -4.26 7.68
CA ALA A 135 4.55 -4.76 6.32
C ALA A 135 3.53 -3.89 5.56
N TYR A 136 3.82 -3.62 4.28
CA TYR A 136 3.03 -2.69 3.47
C TYR A 136 2.96 -3.10 1.98
N GLU A 137 2.93 -4.42 1.70
CA GLU A 137 2.85 -4.93 0.32
C GLU A 137 1.67 -4.35 -0.45
N SER A 138 0.49 -4.30 0.16
CA SER A 138 -0.74 -3.82 -0.47
C SER A 138 -0.79 -2.29 -0.66
N SER A 139 0.19 -1.54 -0.18
CA SER A 139 0.28 -0.09 -0.40
C SER A 139 0.71 0.26 -1.83
N VAL A 140 1.38 -0.66 -2.55
CA VAL A 140 1.87 -0.44 -3.91
C VAL A 140 1.44 -1.61 -4.81
N ALA A 141 0.84 -1.30 -5.96
CA ALA A 141 0.49 -2.26 -7.00
C ALA A 141 -0.30 -3.48 -6.45
N GLY A 142 -1.45 -3.24 -5.82
CA GLY A 142 -2.29 -4.27 -5.22
C GLY A 142 -2.47 -5.51 -6.11
N GLY A 143 -2.25 -6.70 -5.56
CA GLY A 143 -2.24 -7.96 -6.29
C GLY A 143 -0.91 -8.33 -6.98
N ILE A 144 0.06 -7.40 -7.05
CA ILE A 144 1.40 -7.64 -7.61
C ILE A 144 2.42 -7.53 -6.47
N PRO A 145 3.19 -8.59 -6.14
CA PRO A 145 4.09 -8.61 -4.99
C PRO A 145 5.40 -7.84 -5.28
N ILE A 146 5.30 -6.55 -5.61
CA ILE A 146 6.45 -5.74 -6.03
C ILE A 146 7.37 -5.38 -4.87
N ILE A 147 6.83 -5.10 -3.68
CA ILE A 147 7.63 -4.80 -2.50
C ILE A 147 8.46 -6.02 -2.11
N LYS A 148 7.85 -7.19 -2.08
CA LYS A 148 8.53 -8.45 -1.81
C LYS A 148 9.57 -8.78 -2.89
N ALA A 149 9.27 -8.55 -4.16
CA ALA A 149 10.21 -8.74 -5.26
C ALA A 149 11.45 -7.86 -5.08
N LEU A 150 11.28 -6.58 -4.78
CA LEU A 150 12.39 -5.64 -4.57
C LEU A 150 13.20 -5.98 -3.31
N ARG A 151 12.52 -6.25 -2.18
CA ARG A 151 13.16 -6.42 -0.88
C ARG A 151 13.80 -7.80 -0.68
N GLU A 152 13.17 -8.85 -1.20
CA GLU A 152 13.59 -10.24 -0.99
C GLU A 152 14.17 -10.84 -2.28
N GLY A 153 13.42 -10.79 -3.39
CA GLY A 153 13.81 -11.43 -4.63
C GLY A 153 15.04 -10.81 -5.28
N LEU A 154 15.20 -9.50 -5.19
CA LEU A 154 16.30 -8.74 -5.77
C LEU A 154 17.31 -8.22 -4.75
N SER A 155 17.30 -8.73 -3.52
CA SER A 155 18.12 -8.22 -2.41
C SER A 155 19.64 -8.24 -2.68
N ALA A 156 20.12 -9.15 -3.53
CA ALA A 156 21.52 -9.24 -3.92
C ALA A 156 21.88 -8.41 -5.15
N ASN A 157 20.90 -7.75 -5.79
CA ASN A 157 21.12 -7.03 -7.03
C ASN A 157 21.31 -5.52 -6.77
N LYS A 158 22.18 -4.91 -7.57
CA LYS A 158 22.25 -3.46 -7.67
C LYS A 158 21.21 -3.01 -8.70
N ILE A 159 20.19 -2.32 -8.23
CA ILE A 159 19.17 -1.72 -9.08
C ILE A 159 19.66 -0.35 -9.55
N ASP A 160 19.75 -0.14 -10.86
CA ASP A 160 20.21 1.12 -11.44
C ASP A 160 19.04 2.06 -11.72
N TRP A 161 17.88 1.52 -12.11
CA TRP A 161 16.66 2.29 -12.34
C TRP A 161 15.41 1.43 -12.22
N LEU A 162 14.28 2.06 -11.99
CA LEU A 162 12.95 1.50 -12.09
C LEU A 162 12.03 2.49 -12.81
N ALA A 163 11.10 1.98 -13.58
CA ALA A 163 10.06 2.77 -14.21
C ALA A 163 8.79 1.96 -14.36
N GLY A 164 7.66 2.63 -14.32
CA GLY A 164 6.38 1.96 -14.48
C GLY A 164 5.19 2.89 -14.61
N ILE A 165 4.12 2.33 -15.14
CA ILE A 165 2.77 2.89 -15.09
C ILE A 165 2.18 2.42 -13.76
N ILE A 166 2.08 3.31 -12.77
CA ILE A 166 1.70 2.96 -11.40
C ILE A 166 0.41 3.63 -10.91
N ASN A 167 -0.29 4.34 -11.82
CA ASN A 167 -1.63 4.85 -11.61
C ASN A 167 -2.53 4.44 -12.80
N GLY A 168 -3.65 3.78 -12.52
CA GLY A 168 -4.59 3.29 -13.53
C GLY A 168 -5.45 4.40 -14.13
N THR A 169 -6.00 5.26 -13.29
CA THR A 169 -6.94 6.33 -13.66
C THR A 169 -6.32 7.31 -14.66
N GLY A 170 -5.16 7.87 -14.33
CA GLY A 170 -4.48 8.82 -15.21
C GLY A 170 -4.10 8.19 -16.56
N ASN A 171 -3.66 6.93 -16.57
CA ASN A 171 -3.32 6.26 -17.82
C ASN A 171 -4.53 5.76 -18.62
N PHE A 172 -5.67 5.50 -17.98
CA PHE A 172 -6.95 5.33 -18.66
C PHE A 172 -7.32 6.62 -19.42
N ILE A 173 -7.27 7.78 -18.74
CA ILE A 173 -7.58 9.07 -19.34
C ILE A 173 -6.70 9.34 -20.56
N LEU A 174 -5.38 9.24 -20.42
CA LEU A 174 -4.45 9.45 -21.52
C LEU A 174 -4.67 8.50 -22.70
N THR A 175 -5.07 7.26 -22.43
CA THR A 175 -5.37 6.27 -23.48
C THR A 175 -6.62 6.63 -24.25
N GLU A 176 -7.72 6.98 -23.56
CA GLU A 176 -8.96 7.40 -24.18
C GLU A 176 -8.80 8.70 -25.01
N MET A 177 -8.03 9.67 -24.48
CA MET A 177 -7.67 10.87 -25.22
C MET A 177 -6.93 10.53 -26.52
N ALA A 178 -5.96 9.60 -26.45
CA ALA A 178 -5.15 9.20 -27.60
C ALA A 178 -5.92 8.44 -28.66
N GLU A 179 -6.82 7.53 -28.26
CA GLU A 179 -7.53 6.65 -29.17
C GLU A 179 -8.76 7.33 -29.80
N LYS A 180 -9.45 8.16 -29.00
CA LYS A 180 -10.72 8.79 -29.41
C LYS A 180 -10.62 10.30 -29.68
N GLN A 181 -9.43 10.89 -29.60
CA GLN A 181 -9.20 12.33 -29.81
C GLN A 181 -10.11 13.22 -28.95
N ARG A 182 -10.31 12.84 -27.69
CA ARG A 182 -11.22 13.52 -26.76
C ARG A 182 -10.45 14.47 -25.86
N GLN A 183 -11.15 15.50 -25.38
CA GLN A 183 -10.60 16.43 -24.39
C GLN A 183 -10.47 15.77 -23.02
N PHE A 184 -9.48 16.20 -22.24
CA PHE A 184 -9.22 15.71 -20.89
C PHE A 184 -10.47 15.76 -20.00
N VAL A 185 -11.19 16.88 -20.01
CA VAL A 185 -12.37 17.08 -19.15
C VAL A 185 -13.51 16.10 -19.47
N ASP A 186 -13.70 15.75 -20.74
CA ASP A 186 -14.76 14.83 -21.17
C ASP A 186 -14.44 13.39 -20.75
N VAL A 187 -13.16 13.01 -20.86
CA VAL A 187 -12.70 11.67 -20.46
C VAL A 187 -12.68 11.53 -18.95
N LEU A 188 -12.29 12.58 -18.24
CA LEU A 188 -12.34 12.59 -16.78
C LEU A 188 -13.78 12.41 -16.27
N ALA A 189 -14.75 13.13 -16.86
CA ALA A 189 -16.16 12.97 -16.49
C ALA A 189 -16.66 11.53 -16.72
N GLU A 190 -16.25 10.88 -17.81
CA GLU A 190 -16.57 9.48 -18.06
C GLU A 190 -15.89 8.54 -17.04
N ALA A 191 -14.62 8.77 -16.71
CA ALA A 191 -13.91 8.01 -15.68
C ALA A 191 -14.61 8.08 -14.32
N GLN A 192 -15.13 9.24 -13.96
CA GLN A 192 -15.93 9.44 -12.74
C GLN A 192 -17.26 8.68 -12.80
N GLN A 193 -17.97 8.73 -13.93
CA GLN A 193 -19.22 7.98 -14.11
C GLN A 193 -19.02 6.45 -14.05
N LEU A 194 -17.88 5.96 -14.55
CA LEU A 194 -17.50 4.55 -14.50
C LEU A 194 -16.92 4.12 -13.13
N GLY A 195 -16.73 5.05 -12.21
CA GLY A 195 -16.14 4.78 -10.90
C GLY A 195 -14.63 4.55 -10.92
N TYR A 196 -13.93 4.93 -11.98
CA TYR A 196 -12.46 4.87 -12.09
C TYR A 196 -11.78 6.09 -11.47
N ALA A 197 -12.47 7.22 -11.38
CA ALA A 197 -12.03 8.42 -10.70
C ALA A 197 -13.04 8.82 -9.62
N GLU A 198 -12.56 9.30 -8.49
CA GLU A 198 -13.38 9.87 -7.43
C GLU A 198 -13.91 11.27 -7.83
N ALA A 199 -14.82 11.82 -7.01
CA ALA A 199 -15.36 13.18 -7.23
C ALA A 199 -14.25 14.25 -7.19
N ASP A 200 -13.26 14.09 -6.32
CA ASP A 200 -12.00 14.83 -6.36
C ASP A 200 -10.89 13.92 -6.95
N PRO A 201 -10.56 14.06 -8.23
CA PRO A 201 -9.58 13.23 -8.91
C PRO A 201 -8.14 13.70 -8.73
N THR A 202 -7.90 14.80 -8.00
CA THR A 202 -6.60 15.50 -7.91
C THR A 202 -5.47 14.53 -7.57
N PHE A 203 -5.71 13.60 -6.66
CA PHE A 203 -4.70 12.64 -6.22
C PHE A 203 -4.17 11.77 -7.37
N ASP A 204 -5.04 11.41 -8.32
CA ASP A 204 -4.69 10.60 -9.48
C ASP A 204 -4.13 11.47 -10.62
N VAL A 205 -4.86 12.54 -10.99
CA VAL A 205 -4.54 13.30 -12.21
C VAL A 205 -3.33 14.22 -12.05
N GLU A 206 -3.04 14.67 -10.83
CA GLU A 206 -1.82 15.45 -10.53
C GLU A 206 -0.62 14.57 -10.13
N GLY A 207 -0.78 13.24 -10.15
CA GLY A 207 0.32 12.28 -9.99
C GLY A 207 0.74 11.99 -8.55
N ILE A 208 0.00 12.47 -7.55
CA ILE A 208 0.34 12.30 -6.13
C ILE A 208 0.31 10.83 -5.74
N ASP A 209 -0.71 10.08 -6.17
CA ASP A 209 -0.80 8.63 -5.96
C ASP A 209 0.43 7.89 -6.52
N ALA A 210 0.81 8.23 -7.74
CA ALA A 210 1.99 7.64 -8.38
C ALA A 210 3.29 8.02 -7.65
N ALA A 211 3.40 9.26 -7.17
CA ALA A 211 4.57 9.74 -6.43
C ALA A 211 4.72 9.03 -5.07
N HIS A 212 3.63 8.78 -4.33
CA HIS A 212 3.69 7.97 -3.12
C HIS A 212 4.23 6.56 -3.40
N LYS A 213 3.68 5.88 -4.41
CA LYS A 213 4.12 4.53 -4.79
C LYS A 213 5.57 4.50 -5.25
N LEU A 214 5.97 5.48 -6.06
CA LEU A 214 7.35 5.62 -6.53
C LEU A 214 8.33 5.82 -5.38
N THR A 215 8.00 6.71 -4.43
CA THR A 215 8.82 6.98 -3.25
C THR A 215 9.06 5.70 -2.44
N ILE A 216 8.02 4.90 -2.23
CA ILE A 216 8.12 3.63 -1.50
C ILE A 216 9.03 2.65 -2.24
N MET A 217 8.82 2.46 -3.54
CA MET A 217 9.63 1.53 -4.35
C MET A 217 11.09 1.99 -4.45
N ALA A 218 11.33 3.29 -4.62
CA ALA A 218 12.68 3.85 -4.70
C ALA A 218 13.44 3.70 -3.39
N SER A 219 12.77 3.90 -2.24
CA SER A 219 13.38 3.70 -0.92
C SER A 219 13.92 2.28 -0.79
N ILE A 220 13.15 1.26 -1.19
CA ILE A 220 13.57 -0.14 -1.12
C ILE A 220 14.65 -0.45 -2.15
N ALA A 221 14.43 -0.05 -3.41
CA ALA A 221 15.32 -0.38 -4.53
C ALA A 221 16.72 0.23 -4.39
N PHE A 222 16.82 1.41 -3.81
CA PHE A 222 18.09 2.14 -3.71
C PHE A 222 18.66 2.19 -2.28
N GLY A 223 17.93 1.69 -1.27
CA GLY A 223 18.35 1.71 0.13
C GLY A 223 18.43 3.13 0.69
N ILE A 224 17.50 4.00 0.34
CA ILE A 224 17.44 5.39 0.80
C ILE A 224 16.23 5.62 1.72
N PRO A 225 16.24 6.63 2.59
CA PRO A 225 15.04 7.04 3.34
C PRO A 225 13.90 7.41 2.38
N LEU A 226 12.67 7.31 2.86
CA LEU A 226 11.50 7.84 2.17
C LEU A 226 11.61 9.37 2.09
N GLN A 227 11.48 9.93 0.87
CA GLN A 227 11.66 11.35 0.59
C GLN A 227 10.61 11.83 -0.41
N PHE A 228 9.34 11.72 -0.03
CA PHE A 228 8.22 12.12 -0.91
C PHE A 228 8.30 13.58 -1.33
N ASP A 229 8.69 14.46 -0.42
CA ASP A 229 8.89 15.90 -0.65
C ASP A 229 9.93 16.24 -1.74
N LYS A 230 10.80 15.30 -2.08
CA LYS A 230 11.82 15.45 -3.13
C LYS A 230 11.45 14.77 -4.45
N THR A 231 10.31 14.13 -4.53
CA THR A 231 9.84 13.52 -5.76
C THR A 231 9.24 14.59 -6.66
N TYR A 232 9.86 14.84 -7.82
CA TYR A 232 9.27 15.71 -8.83
C TYR A 232 7.96 15.11 -9.32
N THR A 233 6.89 15.90 -9.30
CA THR A 233 5.56 15.41 -9.66
C THR A 233 4.90 16.42 -10.60
N GLU A 234 4.51 15.94 -11.77
CA GLU A 234 3.77 16.68 -12.78
C GLU A 234 2.54 15.87 -13.18
N GLY A 235 1.37 16.51 -13.15
CA GLY A 235 0.09 15.90 -13.50
C GLY A 235 -0.16 15.83 -15.01
N ILE A 236 -1.31 15.27 -15.35
CA ILE A 236 -1.74 15.11 -16.75
C ILE A 236 -2.85 16.08 -17.14
N SER A 237 -3.34 16.90 -16.23
CA SER A 237 -4.49 17.79 -16.44
C SER A 237 -4.26 18.84 -17.54
N ARG A 238 -3.00 19.13 -17.87
CA ARG A 238 -2.61 20.09 -18.90
C ARG A 238 -2.32 19.48 -20.27
N ILE A 239 -2.31 18.15 -20.38
CA ILE A 239 -2.05 17.46 -21.64
C ILE A 239 -3.25 17.62 -22.56
N THR A 240 -2.99 18.07 -23.78
CA THR A 240 -4.01 18.27 -24.81
C THR A 240 -4.04 17.13 -25.84
N PRO A 241 -5.13 16.96 -26.59
CA PRO A 241 -5.16 16.04 -27.73
C PRO A 241 -4.13 16.35 -28.80
N GLU A 242 -3.78 17.64 -28.95
CA GLU A 242 -2.73 18.11 -29.87
C GLU A 242 -1.36 17.61 -29.43
N ASP A 243 -1.01 17.70 -28.15
CA ASP A 243 0.25 17.19 -27.60
C ASP A 243 0.38 15.68 -27.87
N ILE A 244 -0.71 14.93 -27.62
CA ILE A 244 -0.77 13.50 -27.90
C ILE A 244 -0.61 13.23 -29.39
N GLY A 245 -1.23 14.06 -30.25
CA GLY A 245 -1.13 14.00 -31.70
C GLY A 245 0.32 14.21 -32.18
N PHE A 246 1.02 15.20 -31.67
CA PHE A 246 2.43 15.45 -31.97
C PHE A 246 3.34 14.32 -31.51
N ALA A 247 3.15 13.82 -30.28
CA ALA A 247 3.89 12.66 -29.80
C ALA A 247 3.71 11.45 -30.74
N LYS A 248 2.47 11.18 -31.18
CA LYS A 248 2.17 10.09 -32.10
C LYS A 248 2.87 10.26 -33.47
N GLN A 249 2.92 11.47 -34.02
CA GLN A 249 3.64 11.75 -35.26
C GLN A 249 5.15 11.47 -35.14
N LEU A 250 5.72 11.69 -33.94
CA LEU A 250 7.10 11.38 -33.61
C LEU A 250 7.35 9.91 -33.25
N GLY A 251 6.30 9.05 -33.28
CA GLY A 251 6.42 7.64 -32.95
C GLY A 251 6.33 7.32 -31.46
N TYR A 252 5.88 8.26 -30.63
CA TYR A 252 5.75 8.09 -29.17
C TYR A 252 4.28 7.93 -28.75
N ARG A 253 4.12 7.37 -27.54
CA ARG A 253 2.85 7.37 -26.80
C ARG A 253 3.05 8.08 -25.47
N VAL A 254 2.16 9.01 -25.15
CA VAL A 254 2.15 9.68 -23.84
C VAL A 254 1.61 8.72 -22.78
N LYS A 255 2.34 8.53 -21.72
CA LYS A 255 1.95 7.78 -20.53
C LYS A 255 2.41 8.53 -19.29
N HIS A 256 1.62 8.45 -18.21
CA HIS A 256 2.01 9.00 -16.93
C HIS A 256 2.91 7.98 -16.21
N LEU A 257 4.21 8.29 -16.13
CA LEU A 257 5.24 7.36 -15.67
C LEU A 257 5.82 7.79 -14.33
N GLY A 258 5.96 6.84 -13.41
CA GLY A 258 6.88 6.98 -12.29
C GLY A 258 8.24 6.42 -12.67
N ILE A 259 9.29 7.25 -12.53
CA ILE A 259 10.66 6.89 -12.87
C ILE A 259 11.57 7.23 -11.71
N ALA A 260 12.37 6.25 -11.26
CA ALA A 260 13.45 6.51 -10.32
C ALA A 260 14.75 5.94 -10.88
N ARG A 261 15.82 6.70 -10.80
CA ARG A 261 17.11 6.36 -11.38
C ARG A 261 18.26 6.75 -10.47
N ARG A 262 19.20 5.84 -10.28
CA ARG A 262 20.46 6.11 -9.61
C ARG A 262 21.37 6.88 -10.56
N THR A 263 21.93 7.97 -10.08
CA THR A 263 23.06 8.67 -10.69
C THR A 263 24.33 8.38 -9.91
N ASP A 264 25.46 8.98 -10.26
CA ASP A 264 26.75 8.73 -9.60
C ASP A 264 26.69 9.05 -8.09
N SER A 265 25.97 10.08 -7.68
CA SER A 265 25.92 10.57 -6.29
C SER A 265 24.51 10.71 -5.70
N THR A 266 23.46 10.58 -6.51
CA THR A 266 22.08 10.84 -6.08
C THR A 266 21.11 9.81 -6.66
N VAL A 267 19.84 9.93 -6.27
CA VAL A 267 18.71 9.23 -6.88
C VAL A 267 17.73 10.28 -7.38
N GLU A 268 17.40 10.23 -8.66
CA GLU A 268 16.31 11.01 -9.23
C GLU A 268 15.00 10.26 -9.07
N MET A 269 13.96 10.95 -8.62
CA MET A 269 12.59 10.43 -8.56
C MET A 269 11.64 11.41 -9.22
N ARG A 270 10.88 10.96 -10.20
CA ARG A 270 9.95 11.82 -10.94
C ARG A 270 8.72 11.07 -11.43
N VAL A 271 7.60 11.75 -11.36
CA VAL A 271 6.32 11.35 -11.97
C VAL A 271 5.94 12.42 -12.97
N HIS A 272 5.79 12.04 -14.21
CA HIS A 272 5.42 12.99 -15.27
C HIS A 272 4.90 12.27 -16.52
N PRO A 273 4.17 12.96 -17.37
CA PRO A 273 3.79 12.45 -18.69
C PRO A 273 4.99 12.17 -19.60
#